data_04cea46f773faee8f1270a8913c03aa3
#
_entry.id   04cea46f773faee8f1270a8913c03aa3
#
_cell.length_a   1.000
_cell.length_b   1.000
_cell.length_c   1.000
_cell.angle_alpha   90.00
_cell.angle_beta   90.00
_cell.angle_gamma   90.00
#
_symmetry.space_group_name_H-M   'P 1'
#
loop_
_entity.id
_entity.type
_entity.pdbx_description
1 polymer ?
#
loop_
_entity_poly.entity_id
_entity_poly.type
_entity_poly.pdbx_seq_one_letter_code
_entity_poly.pdbx_strand_id
1 'polypeptide(L)'
;MGSPATLKKISTQLNISISTVSRALKNHPDISENTKRKVKELALLMEYEPNSYAVNLRTNKSRVFGLIVPVISNLFYDSFIAAVEEEARRNGYSLIILQSGDDPLQEAENLKLCKLNRVDGVFISLVADSNSSQLYNKLRESGTPVVFFDKVPDNSGYDTICMADEEAATMAANTILKYKKKKVLALLGNAELSITKKRKEAFLKVFEKEKTAPAVDIRHCLNSAEARKITTEVISQKNRPDHIFCMSDELLIGAMKSIYQSDLKIPDELTVLAISNGFIPGLYKPEITYIETSGLELGKLSVKRMLELMEGPNSSRSIILPSRLVTGGSL
;
A
#
# COMPACT_ATOMS: atom_id res chain seq x y z
N MET A 1 -39.12 21.47 6.35
CA MET A 1 -38.18 20.63 5.58
C MET A 1 -38.99 19.65 4.74
N GLY A 2 -38.91 19.69 3.41
CA GLY A 2 -39.60 18.75 2.53
C GLY A 2 -39.11 17.34 2.73
N SER A 3 -39.96 16.30 2.71
CA SER A 3 -39.54 14.91 2.82
C SER A 3 -38.65 14.53 1.59
N PRO A 4 -37.59 13.73 1.77
CA PRO A 4 -36.63 13.43 0.72
C PRO A 4 -37.30 12.89 -0.55
N ALA A 5 -36.72 13.15 -1.70
CA ALA A 5 -37.16 12.60 -2.97
C ALA A 5 -37.03 11.06 -2.96
N THR A 6 -38.07 10.40 -3.49
CA THR A 6 -38.12 8.93 -3.55
C THR A 6 -38.64 8.47 -4.89
N LEU A 7 -38.28 7.24 -5.30
CA LEU A 7 -38.84 6.59 -6.50
C LEU A 7 -40.38 6.64 -6.49
N LYS A 8 -41.01 6.50 -5.33
CA LYS A 8 -42.47 6.56 -5.16
C LYS A 8 -43.01 7.94 -5.50
N LYS A 9 -42.35 9.03 -5.08
CA LYS A 9 -42.78 10.39 -5.43
C LYS A 9 -42.68 10.66 -6.91
N ILE A 10 -41.60 10.27 -7.56
CA ILE A 10 -41.39 10.37 -9.02
C ILE A 10 -42.45 9.57 -9.76
N SER A 11 -42.74 8.34 -9.32
CA SER A 11 -43.77 7.49 -9.93
C SER A 11 -45.17 8.11 -9.84
N THR A 12 -45.51 8.69 -8.69
CA THR A 12 -46.81 9.38 -8.50
C THR A 12 -46.95 10.61 -9.39
N GLN A 13 -45.89 11.45 -9.48
CA GLN A 13 -45.95 12.67 -10.32
C GLN A 13 -46.04 12.38 -11.81
N LEU A 14 -45.39 11.31 -12.27
CA LEU A 14 -45.41 10.92 -13.68
C LEU A 14 -46.55 9.94 -14.03
N ASN A 15 -47.32 9.51 -13.04
CA ASN A 15 -48.38 8.51 -13.17
C ASN A 15 -47.88 7.20 -13.85
N ILE A 16 -46.72 6.72 -13.43
CA ILE A 16 -46.11 5.47 -13.91
C ILE A 16 -45.68 4.59 -12.73
N SER A 17 -45.44 3.32 -12.97
CA SER A 17 -45.04 2.41 -11.89
C SER A 17 -43.64 2.73 -11.35
N ILE A 18 -43.36 2.39 -10.06
CA ILE A 18 -42.02 2.52 -9.46
C ILE A 18 -40.98 1.71 -10.25
N SER A 19 -41.38 0.54 -10.76
CA SER A 19 -40.50 -0.30 -11.60
C SER A 19 -40.15 0.39 -12.91
N THR A 20 -41.11 1.09 -13.55
CA THR A 20 -40.88 1.90 -14.76
C THR A 20 -39.89 3.04 -14.47
N VAL A 21 -40.05 3.77 -13.36
CA VAL A 21 -39.11 4.82 -12.95
C VAL A 21 -37.70 4.24 -12.75
N SER A 22 -37.60 3.13 -12.00
CA SER A 22 -36.30 2.48 -11.74
C SER A 22 -35.61 2.00 -13.01
N ARG A 23 -36.37 1.44 -13.99
CA ARG A 23 -35.84 1.02 -15.29
C ARG A 23 -35.43 2.21 -16.16
N ALA A 24 -36.23 3.29 -16.15
CA ALA A 24 -35.94 4.51 -16.89
C ALA A 24 -34.62 5.17 -16.41
N LEU A 25 -34.40 5.28 -15.10
CA LEU A 25 -33.18 5.81 -14.52
C LEU A 25 -31.94 4.98 -14.89
N LYS A 26 -32.11 3.67 -15.14
CA LYS A 26 -31.05 2.74 -15.55
C LYS A 26 -30.88 2.61 -17.06
N ASN A 27 -31.56 3.44 -17.86
CA ASN A 27 -31.55 3.36 -19.33
C ASN A 27 -32.00 2.01 -19.91
N HIS A 28 -32.89 1.26 -19.21
CA HIS A 28 -33.33 -0.05 -19.68
C HIS A 28 -33.92 0.03 -21.09
N PRO A 29 -33.64 -0.92 -22.00
CA PRO A 29 -34.12 -0.86 -23.40
C PRO A 29 -35.62 -0.90 -23.52
N ASP A 30 -36.34 -1.56 -22.62
CA ASP A 30 -37.82 -1.66 -22.65
C ASP A 30 -38.54 -0.35 -22.36
N ILE A 31 -37.83 0.71 -21.98
CA ILE A 31 -38.44 2.02 -21.67
C ILE A 31 -38.17 2.99 -22.80
N SER A 32 -39.25 3.64 -23.29
CA SER A 32 -39.16 4.63 -24.37
C SER A 32 -38.26 5.82 -23.98
N GLU A 33 -37.55 6.37 -24.97
CA GLU A 33 -36.67 7.52 -24.76
C GLU A 33 -37.39 8.72 -24.16
N ASN A 34 -38.64 8.94 -24.56
CA ASN A 34 -39.49 10.02 -24.00
C ASN A 34 -39.75 9.80 -22.51
N THR A 35 -40.03 8.56 -22.08
CA THR A 35 -40.23 8.22 -20.67
C THR A 35 -38.92 8.36 -19.88
N LYS A 36 -37.80 7.89 -20.44
CA LYS A 36 -36.49 8.06 -19.82
C LYS A 36 -36.16 9.52 -19.59
N ARG A 37 -36.37 10.37 -20.58
CA ARG A 37 -36.15 11.82 -20.50
C ARG A 37 -36.98 12.46 -19.38
N LYS A 38 -38.32 12.26 -19.38
CA LYS A 38 -39.20 12.79 -18.34
C LYS A 38 -38.82 12.37 -16.92
N VAL A 39 -38.45 11.10 -16.75
CA VAL A 39 -38.04 10.58 -15.45
C VAL A 39 -36.74 11.21 -14.99
N LYS A 40 -35.73 11.36 -15.88
CA LYS A 40 -34.45 11.99 -15.54
C LYS A 40 -34.60 13.47 -15.23
N GLU A 41 -35.39 14.21 -16.01
CA GLU A 41 -35.67 15.63 -15.76
C GLU A 41 -36.33 15.82 -14.39
N LEU A 42 -37.34 15.01 -14.08
CA LEU A 42 -38.01 15.10 -12.77
C LEU A 42 -37.12 14.66 -11.62
N ALA A 43 -36.31 13.61 -11.81
CA ALA A 43 -35.35 13.19 -10.79
C ALA A 43 -34.31 14.28 -10.48
N LEU A 44 -33.81 14.97 -11.52
CA LEU A 44 -32.93 16.13 -11.35
C LEU A 44 -33.58 17.29 -10.61
N LEU A 45 -34.81 17.65 -11.02
CA LEU A 45 -35.58 18.75 -10.35
C LEU A 45 -35.86 18.44 -8.88
N MET A 46 -36.03 17.17 -8.53
CA MET A 46 -36.29 16.72 -7.18
C MET A 46 -35.02 16.42 -6.38
N GLU A 47 -33.86 16.63 -6.96
CA GLU A 47 -32.56 16.24 -6.36
C GLU A 47 -32.58 14.79 -5.86
N TYR A 48 -33.18 13.89 -6.68
CA TYR A 48 -33.30 12.48 -6.30
C TYR A 48 -31.97 11.77 -6.45
N GLU A 49 -31.46 11.28 -5.34
CA GLU A 49 -30.32 10.34 -5.30
C GLU A 49 -30.81 8.92 -5.04
N PRO A 50 -30.33 7.93 -5.82
CA PRO A 50 -30.63 6.53 -5.54
C PRO A 50 -30.15 6.15 -4.15
N ASN A 51 -31.03 5.57 -3.33
CA ASN A 51 -30.62 5.05 -2.05
C ASN A 51 -29.65 3.86 -2.25
N SER A 52 -28.38 4.09 -2.01
CA SER A 52 -27.31 3.09 -2.15
C SER A 52 -27.58 1.83 -1.32
N TYR A 53 -28.12 1.96 -0.12
CA TYR A 53 -28.50 0.82 0.73
C TYR A 53 -29.56 -0.08 0.06
N ALA A 54 -30.58 0.52 -0.55
CA ALA A 54 -31.62 -0.23 -1.25
C ALA A 54 -31.10 -0.90 -2.53
N VAL A 55 -30.14 -0.26 -3.21
CA VAL A 55 -29.46 -0.83 -4.38
C VAL A 55 -28.57 -1.99 -3.95
N ASN A 56 -27.78 -1.80 -2.91
CA ASN A 56 -26.85 -2.77 -2.33
C ASN A 56 -27.57 -4.03 -1.85
N LEU A 57 -28.69 -3.86 -1.15
CA LEU A 57 -29.54 -4.98 -0.70
C LEU A 57 -30.04 -5.83 -1.88
N ARG A 58 -30.41 -5.19 -3.00
CA ARG A 58 -30.92 -5.90 -4.18
C ARG A 58 -29.81 -6.57 -4.98
N THR A 59 -28.63 -5.97 -5.07
CA THR A 59 -27.49 -6.48 -5.86
C THR A 59 -26.58 -7.38 -5.04
N ASN A 60 -26.76 -7.41 -3.73
CA ASN A 60 -25.84 -8.00 -2.75
C ASN A 60 -24.39 -7.52 -2.91
N LYS A 61 -24.21 -6.27 -3.39
CA LYS A 61 -22.91 -5.61 -3.58
C LYS A 61 -22.95 -4.23 -2.99
N SER A 62 -21.97 -3.92 -2.14
CA SER A 62 -21.81 -2.59 -1.52
C SER A 62 -21.12 -1.58 -2.45
N ARG A 63 -20.34 -2.07 -3.39
CA ARG A 63 -19.40 -1.27 -4.19
C ARG A 63 -18.37 -0.53 -3.35
N VAL A 64 -17.97 -1.15 -2.24
CA VAL A 64 -16.98 -0.61 -1.31
C VAL A 64 -15.93 -1.68 -1.03
N PHE A 65 -14.66 -1.31 -1.09
CA PHE A 65 -13.56 -2.10 -0.58
C PHE A 65 -13.11 -1.57 0.78
N GLY A 66 -12.66 -2.46 1.66
CA GLY A 66 -11.92 -2.13 2.87
C GLY A 66 -10.42 -2.20 2.60
N LEU A 67 -9.68 -1.22 3.09
CA LEU A 67 -8.22 -1.21 3.07
C LEU A 67 -7.69 -1.01 4.48
N ILE A 68 -6.95 -1.98 5.01
CA ILE A 68 -6.37 -1.94 6.34
C ILE A 68 -4.85 -1.82 6.20
N VAL A 69 -4.29 -0.73 6.73
CA VAL A 69 -2.86 -0.42 6.72
C VAL A 69 -2.35 -0.17 8.13
N PRO A 70 -1.07 -0.46 8.43
CA PRO A 70 -0.50 -0.11 9.74
C PRO A 70 -0.53 1.40 10.01
N VAL A 71 -0.06 2.20 9.07
CA VAL A 71 0.06 3.67 9.19
C VAL A 71 -0.22 4.30 7.83
N ILE A 72 -1.16 5.25 7.76
CA ILE A 72 -1.51 5.95 6.52
C ILE A 72 -0.39 6.91 6.09
N SER A 73 0.25 7.59 7.03
CA SER A 73 1.28 8.61 6.78
C SER A 73 2.68 8.05 6.43
N ASN A 74 2.78 6.79 6.04
CA ASN A 74 4.02 6.19 5.54
C ASN A 74 4.09 6.35 4.03
N LEU A 75 5.22 6.79 3.48
CA LEU A 75 5.40 7.09 2.05
C LEU A 75 5.13 5.89 1.13
N PHE A 76 5.41 4.67 1.56
CA PHE A 76 5.08 3.47 0.80
C PHE A 76 3.56 3.24 0.77
N TYR A 77 2.91 3.29 1.94
CA TYR A 77 1.45 3.11 2.02
C TYR A 77 0.68 4.25 1.35
N ASP A 78 1.17 5.48 1.40
CA ASP A 78 0.57 6.62 0.70
C ASP A 78 0.44 6.32 -0.80
N SER A 79 1.52 5.91 -1.46
CA SER A 79 1.51 5.55 -2.88
C SER A 79 0.64 4.32 -3.19
N PHE A 80 0.61 3.33 -2.29
CA PHE A 80 -0.26 2.16 -2.39
C PHE A 80 -1.74 2.54 -2.28
N ILE A 81 -2.10 3.33 -1.26
CA ILE A 81 -3.47 3.82 -1.04
C ILE A 81 -3.98 4.59 -2.24
N ALA A 82 -3.16 5.51 -2.77
CA ALA A 82 -3.51 6.30 -3.94
C ALA A 82 -3.80 5.42 -5.16
N ALA A 83 -2.96 4.39 -5.39
CA ALA A 83 -3.15 3.46 -6.49
C ALA A 83 -4.41 2.59 -6.33
N VAL A 84 -4.65 2.08 -5.13
CA VAL A 84 -5.85 1.27 -4.84
C VAL A 84 -7.11 2.12 -4.99
N GLU A 85 -7.11 3.37 -4.51
CA GLU A 85 -8.25 4.28 -4.64
C GLU A 85 -8.56 4.55 -6.12
N GLU A 86 -7.55 4.94 -6.89
CA GLU A 86 -7.71 5.26 -8.31
C GLU A 86 -8.25 4.06 -9.11
N GLU A 87 -7.66 2.87 -8.92
CA GLU A 87 -8.10 1.66 -9.63
C GLU A 87 -9.48 1.18 -9.15
N ALA A 88 -9.77 1.26 -7.84
CA ALA A 88 -11.10 0.95 -7.31
C ALA A 88 -12.16 1.88 -7.92
N ARG A 89 -11.92 3.18 -7.94
CA ARG A 89 -12.81 4.19 -8.52
C ARG A 89 -13.03 3.99 -10.02
N ARG A 90 -11.99 3.63 -10.79
CA ARG A 90 -12.12 3.28 -12.22
C ARG A 90 -13.05 2.09 -12.45
N ASN A 91 -13.12 1.17 -11.48
CA ASN A 91 -13.99 0.00 -11.52
C ASN A 91 -15.33 0.19 -10.80
N GLY A 92 -15.67 1.43 -10.40
CA GLY A 92 -16.94 1.77 -9.76
C GLY A 92 -17.04 1.34 -8.30
N TYR A 93 -15.90 1.28 -7.59
CA TYR A 93 -15.80 1.01 -6.16
C TYR A 93 -15.33 2.24 -5.40
N SER A 94 -15.80 2.39 -4.17
CA SER A 94 -15.27 3.32 -3.17
C SER A 94 -14.35 2.57 -2.20
N LEU A 95 -13.53 3.31 -1.45
CA LEU A 95 -12.57 2.75 -0.50
C LEU A 95 -12.85 3.25 0.92
N ILE A 96 -12.89 2.33 1.89
CA ILE A 96 -12.83 2.65 3.32
C ILE A 96 -11.42 2.34 3.79
N ILE A 97 -10.69 3.35 4.24
CA ILE A 97 -9.32 3.21 4.73
C ILE A 97 -9.34 3.16 6.25
N LEU A 98 -8.73 2.13 6.82
CA LEU A 98 -8.65 1.87 8.25
C LEU A 98 -7.19 1.70 8.66
N GLN A 99 -6.79 2.32 9.75
CA GLN A 99 -5.44 2.22 10.28
C GLN A 99 -5.42 1.27 11.47
N SER A 100 -4.46 0.32 11.50
CA SER A 100 -4.29 -0.63 12.61
C SER A 100 -3.30 -0.17 13.67
N GLY A 101 -2.40 0.78 13.36
CA GLY A 101 -1.42 1.30 14.32
C GLY A 101 -0.40 0.24 14.79
N ASP A 102 -0.14 -0.79 13.99
CA ASP A 102 0.63 -1.98 14.38
C ASP A 102 0.08 -2.69 15.65
N ASP A 103 -1.22 -2.53 15.95
CA ASP A 103 -1.94 -3.16 17.05
C ASP A 103 -2.85 -4.31 16.54
N PRO A 104 -2.62 -5.57 16.97
CA PRO A 104 -3.46 -6.71 16.59
C PRO A 104 -4.93 -6.59 17.01
N LEU A 105 -5.23 -5.90 18.10
CA LEU A 105 -6.61 -5.68 18.54
C LEU A 105 -7.32 -4.69 17.61
N GLN A 106 -6.63 -3.62 17.23
CA GLN A 106 -7.17 -2.64 16.28
C GLN A 106 -7.35 -3.26 14.89
N GLU A 107 -6.44 -4.14 14.46
CA GLU A 107 -6.60 -4.91 13.21
C GLU A 107 -7.89 -5.76 13.25
N ALA A 108 -8.11 -6.48 14.35
CA ALA A 108 -9.31 -7.30 14.51
C ALA A 108 -10.62 -6.46 14.52
N GLU A 109 -10.62 -5.29 15.16
CA GLU A 109 -11.75 -4.36 15.12
C GLU A 109 -11.99 -3.81 13.71
N ASN A 110 -10.94 -3.47 12.98
CA ASN A 110 -11.04 -3.01 11.59
C ASN A 110 -11.65 -4.09 10.67
N LEU A 111 -11.29 -5.36 10.85
CA LEU A 111 -11.90 -6.47 10.11
C LEU A 111 -13.39 -6.63 10.44
N LYS A 112 -13.77 -6.47 11.71
CA LYS A 112 -15.19 -6.46 12.11
C LYS A 112 -15.94 -5.30 11.47
N LEU A 113 -15.34 -4.09 11.41
CA LEU A 113 -15.92 -2.93 10.73
C LEU A 113 -16.11 -3.18 9.24
N CYS A 114 -15.14 -3.80 8.55
CA CYS A 114 -15.29 -4.21 7.16
C CYS A 114 -16.50 -5.15 6.99
N LYS A 115 -16.64 -6.14 7.86
CA LYS A 115 -17.78 -7.07 7.84
C LYS A 115 -19.12 -6.37 8.09
N LEU A 116 -19.20 -5.47 9.08
CA LEU A 116 -20.41 -4.71 9.41
C LEU A 116 -20.84 -3.80 8.25
N ASN A 117 -19.89 -3.18 7.55
CA ASN A 117 -20.13 -2.36 6.36
C ASN A 117 -20.37 -3.18 5.10
N ARG A 118 -20.33 -4.53 5.18
CA ARG A 118 -20.54 -5.44 4.05
C ARG A 118 -19.67 -5.08 2.85
N VAL A 119 -18.38 -4.79 3.08
CA VAL A 119 -17.46 -4.50 1.99
C VAL A 119 -17.37 -5.68 1.02
N ASP A 120 -17.20 -5.41 -0.27
CA ASP A 120 -17.15 -6.44 -1.31
C ASP A 120 -15.79 -7.15 -1.38
N GLY A 121 -14.76 -6.60 -0.72
CA GLY A 121 -13.42 -7.17 -0.59
C GLY A 121 -12.57 -6.40 0.39
N VAL A 122 -11.49 -7.02 0.90
CA VAL A 122 -10.59 -6.42 1.88
C VAL A 122 -9.15 -6.54 1.40
N PHE A 123 -8.42 -5.42 1.39
CA PHE A 123 -6.96 -5.37 1.27
C PHE A 123 -6.38 -5.19 2.67
N ILE A 124 -5.34 -5.94 3.02
CA ILE A 124 -4.75 -5.85 4.36
C ILE A 124 -3.25 -6.07 4.35
N SER A 125 -2.51 -5.17 5.00
CA SER A 125 -1.13 -5.37 5.42
C SER A 125 -1.14 -5.74 6.90
N LEU A 126 -0.59 -6.93 7.23
CA LEU A 126 -0.68 -7.51 8.57
C LEU A 126 0.09 -6.71 9.62
N VAL A 127 -0.43 -6.77 10.82
CA VAL A 127 0.31 -6.41 12.03
C VAL A 127 1.17 -7.60 12.47
N ALA A 128 2.33 -7.33 13.08
CA ALA A 128 3.14 -8.36 13.72
C ALA A 128 2.31 -9.10 14.79
N ASP A 129 2.50 -10.42 14.91
CA ASP A 129 1.77 -11.27 15.87
C ASP A 129 0.24 -11.26 15.73
N SER A 130 -0.26 -10.96 14.52
CA SER A 130 -1.69 -11.00 14.25
C SER A 130 -2.27 -12.39 14.48
N ASN A 131 -3.25 -12.49 15.37
CA ASN A 131 -4.04 -13.71 15.64
C ASN A 131 -5.40 -13.70 14.91
N SER A 132 -5.54 -12.87 13.88
CA SER A 132 -6.81 -12.61 13.18
C SER A 132 -7.19 -13.68 12.13
N SER A 133 -6.48 -14.82 12.06
CA SER A 133 -6.70 -15.88 11.05
C SER A 133 -8.15 -16.36 10.98
N GLN A 134 -8.83 -16.50 12.12
CA GLN A 134 -10.25 -16.86 12.16
C GLN A 134 -11.16 -15.79 11.55
N LEU A 135 -10.81 -14.51 11.69
CA LEU A 135 -11.58 -13.40 11.09
C LEU A 135 -11.43 -13.36 9.58
N TYR A 136 -10.23 -13.58 9.08
CA TYR A 136 -9.98 -13.68 7.62
C TYR A 136 -10.77 -14.84 7.01
N ASN A 137 -10.73 -16.02 7.66
CA ASN A 137 -11.49 -17.19 7.19
C ASN A 137 -13.00 -16.92 7.19
N LYS A 138 -13.55 -16.30 8.24
CA LYS A 138 -14.95 -15.91 8.31
C LYS A 138 -15.37 -14.93 7.21
N LEU A 139 -14.50 -13.99 6.82
CA LEU A 139 -14.76 -13.11 5.69
C LEU A 139 -14.82 -13.90 4.38
N ARG A 140 -13.84 -14.79 4.13
CA ARG A 140 -13.81 -15.64 2.94
C ARG A 140 -15.02 -16.58 2.87
N GLU A 141 -15.39 -17.22 3.95
CA GLU A 141 -16.59 -18.07 4.07
C GLU A 141 -17.89 -17.31 3.78
N SER A 142 -17.93 -16.02 4.12
CA SER A 142 -19.06 -15.14 3.79
C SER A 142 -19.04 -14.60 2.37
N GLY A 143 -18.08 -15.02 1.53
CA GLY A 143 -17.95 -14.60 0.15
C GLY A 143 -17.21 -13.26 -0.04
N THR A 144 -16.55 -12.74 1.00
CA THR A 144 -15.73 -11.52 0.92
C THR A 144 -14.26 -11.89 0.71
N PRO A 145 -13.69 -11.70 -0.49
CA PRO A 145 -12.29 -12.00 -0.75
C PRO A 145 -11.36 -11.09 0.06
N VAL A 146 -10.20 -11.65 0.44
CA VAL A 146 -9.15 -10.94 1.18
C VAL A 146 -7.85 -11.07 0.39
N VAL A 147 -7.24 -9.94 0.08
CA VAL A 147 -5.92 -9.83 -0.56
C VAL A 147 -4.94 -9.22 0.44
N PHE A 148 -3.91 -9.99 0.78
CA PHE A 148 -2.83 -9.54 1.65
C PHE A 148 -1.75 -8.86 0.81
N PHE A 149 -1.16 -7.80 1.34
CA PHE A 149 -0.09 -7.08 0.66
C PHE A 149 1.00 -6.63 1.64
N ASP A 150 2.21 -6.41 1.15
CA ASP A 150 3.39 -5.98 1.90
C ASP A 150 3.74 -6.94 3.05
N LYS A 151 3.12 -6.80 4.20
CA LYS A 151 3.21 -7.73 5.34
C LYS A 151 2.12 -8.78 5.20
N VAL A 152 2.50 -10.00 4.92
CA VAL A 152 1.58 -11.10 4.57
C VAL A 152 1.76 -12.30 5.49
N PRO A 153 0.74 -13.18 5.60
CA PRO A 153 0.87 -14.39 6.39
C PRO A 153 1.83 -15.39 5.72
N ASP A 154 2.53 -16.17 6.53
CA ASP A 154 3.45 -17.21 6.04
C ASP A 154 2.72 -18.41 5.39
N ASN A 155 1.40 -18.49 5.51
CA ASN A 155 0.59 -19.60 5.01
C ASN A 155 0.24 -19.40 3.52
N SER A 156 0.49 -20.43 2.70
CA SER A 156 0.21 -20.44 1.25
C SER A 156 -1.27 -20.47 0.86
N GLY A 157 -2.20 -20.50 1.82
CA GLY A 157 -3.65 -20.56 1.57
C GLY A 157 -4.34 -19.24 1.24
N TYR A 158 -3.60 -18.14 1.14
CA TYR A 158 -4.12 -16.79 0.93
C TYR A 158 -3.61 -16.15 -0.36
N ASP A 159 -4.35 -15.18 -0.86
CA ASP A 159 -3.88 -14.31 -1.94
C ASP A 159 -2.97 -13.24 -1.38
N THR A 160 -1.70 -13.27 -1.80
CA THR A 160 -0.66 -12.38 -1.28
C THR A 160 0.04 -11.65 -2.42
N ILE A 161 0.34 -10.38 -2.23
CA ILE A 161 1.06 -9.54 -3.19
C ILE A 161 2.13 -8.77 -2.44
N CYS A 162 3.40 -9.05 -2.73
CA CYS A 162 4.55 -8.49 -2.02
C CYS A 162 5.57 -7.92 -2.99
N MET A 163 6.45 -7.09 -2.47
CA MET A 163 7.71 -6.76 -3.13
C MET A 163 8.71 -7.91 -2.95
N ALA A 164 9.67 -8.02 -3.85
CA ALA A 164 10.80 -8.95 -3.75
C ALA A 164 11.84 -8.42 -2.74
N ASP A 165 11.49 -8.41 -1.45
CA ASP A 165 12.28 -7.79 -0.38
C ASP A 165 13.69 -8.33 -0.24
N GLU A 166 13.85 -9.65 -0.35
CA GLU A 166 15.17 -10.31 -0.30
C GLU A 166 16.00 -9.95 -1.54
N GLU A 167 15.37 -9.89 -2.71
CA GLU A 167 16.03 -9.47 -3.94
C GLU A 167 16.48 -8.01 -3.85
N ALA A 168 15.63 -7.11 -3.34
CA ALA A 168 15.97 -5.71 -3.14
C ALA A 168 17.19 -5.54 -2.24
N ALA A 169 17.21 -6.23 -1.11
CA ALA A 169 18.35 -6.20 -0.18
C ALA A 169 19.62 -6.83 -0.76
N THR A 170 19.50 -7.93 -1.49
CA THR A 170 20.60 -8.58 -2.22
C THR A 170 21.17 -7.64 -3.28
N MET A 171 20.29 -6.95 -4.04
CA MET A 171 20.70 -5.99 -5.06
C MET A 171 21.43 -4.79 -4.44
N ALA A 172 20.96 -4.29 -3.29
CA ALA A 172 21.64 -3.23 -2.55
C ALA A 172 23.05 -3.64 -2.12
N ALA A 173 23.20 -4.81 -1.51
CA ALA A 173 24.51 -5.31 -1.07
C ALA A 173 25.49 -5.52 -2.25
N ASN A 174 25.02 -6.11 -3.35
CA ASN A 174 25.81 -6.27 -4.57
C ASN A 174 26.22 -4.93 -5.18
N THR A 175 25.35 -3.93 -5.12
CA THR A 175 25.68 -2.58 -5.58
C THR A 175 26.80 -1.98 -4.74
N ILE A 176 26.74 -2.09 -3.41
CA ILE A 176 27.78 -1.61 -2.49
C ILE A 176 29.12 -2.28 -2.76
N LEU A 177 29.14 -3.58 -3.02
CA LEU A 177 30.37 -4.33 -3.36
C LEU A 177 31.05 -3.80 -4.62
N LYS A 178 30.28 -3.46 -5.66
CA LYS A 178 30.82 -2.88 -6.91
C LYS A 178 31.61 -1.60 -6.68
N TYR A 179 31.20 -0.79 -5.71
CA TYR A 179 31.85 0.48 -5.37
C TYR A 179 32.99 0.34 -4.36
N LYS A 180 33.36 -0.90 -3.97
CA LYS A 180 34.53 -1.25 -3.14
C LYS A 180 34.61 -0.45 -1.84
N LYS A 181 33.47 -0.22 -1.20
CA LYS A 181 33.41 0.51 0.07
C LYS A 181 34.02 -0.31 1.18
N LYS A 182 34.60 0.36 2.18
CA LYS A 182 35.31 -0.29 3.29
C LYS A 182 34.45 -0.39 4.54
N LYS A 183 33.59 0.58 4.78
CA LYS A 183 32.78 0.64 5.98
C LYS A 183 31.38 1.16 5.68
N VAL A 184 30.39 0.35 5.93
CA VAL A 184 28.99 0.63 5.66
C VAL A 184 28.23 0.84 6.95
N LEU A 185 27.51 1.95 7.09
CA LEU A 185 26.44 2.11 8.05
C LEU A 185 25.13 1.66 7.39
N ALA A 186 24.52 0.60 7.90
CA ALA A 186 23.23 0.11 7.43
C ALA A 186 22.13 0.50 8.43
N LEU A 187 21.27 1.43 8.01
CA LEU A 187 20.09 1.87 8.78
C LEU A 187 18.90 0.99 8.40
N LEU A 188 18.45 0.19 9.33
CA LEU A 188 17.36 -0.76 9.17
C LEU A 188 16.17 -0.33 10.04
N GLY A 189 14.96 -0.76 9.67
CA GLY A 189 13.74 -0.50 10.44
C GLY A 189 13.67 -1.31 11.74
N ASN A 190 12.46 -1.36 12.34
CA ASN A 190 12.20 -2.13 13.54
C ASN A 190 12.64 -3.60 13.38
N ALA A 191 13.49 -4.07 14.29
CA ALA A 191 14.09 -5.40 14.26
C ALA A 191 13.07 -6.55 14.36
N GLU A 192 11.91 -6.31 14.95
CA GLU A 192 10.88 -7.34 15.14
C GLU A 192 10.04 -7.60 13.89
N LEU A 193 10.03 -6.67 12.94
CA LEU A 193 9.27 -6.85 11.70
C LEU A 193 9.89 -7.91 10.79
N SER A 194 9.06 -8.80 10.26
CA SER A 194 9.48 -9.87 9.32
C SER A 194 10.19 -9.33 8.09
N ILE A 195 9.72 -8.22 7.53
CA ILE A 195 10.35 -7.54 6.39
C ILE A 195 11.79 -7.07 6.72
N THR A 196 12.01 -6.53 7.93
CA THR A 196 13.34 -6.10 8.38
C THR A 196 14.27 -7.30 8.53
N LYS A 197 13.78 -8.39 9.13
CA LYS A 197 14.54 -9.65 9.28
C LYS A 197 14.97 -10.22 7.93
N LYS A 198 14.02 -10.38 6.99
CA LYS A 198 14.28 -10.89 5.63
C LYS A 198 15.29 -10.02 4.87
N ARG A 199 15.10 -8.71 4.84
CA ARG A 199 16.02 -7.78 4.16
C ARG A 199 17.40 -7.80 4.80
N LYS A 200 17.51 -7.81 6.14
CA LYS A 200 18.78 -7.90 6.86
C LYS A 200 19.55 -9.19 6.53
N GLU A 201 18.88 -10.32 6.60
CA GLU A 201 19.49 -11.63 6.32
C GLU A 201 19.99 -11.71 4.86
N ALA A 202 19.16 -11.32 3.89
CA ALA A 202 19.55 -11.30 2.49
C ALA A 202 20.70 -10.33 2.21
N PHE A 203 20.71 -9.16 2.84
CA PHE A 203 21.77 -8.17 2.73
C PHE A 203 23.11 -8.70 3.27
N LEU A 204 23.13 -9.27 4.47
CA LEU A 204 24.34 -9.80 5.09
C LEU A 204 24.90 -11.03 4.37
N LYS A 205 24.02 -11.92 3.91
CA LYS A 205 24.42 -13.15 3.19
C LYS A 205 25.26 -12.88 1.95
N VAL A 206 25.11 -11.71 1.32
CA VAL A 206 25.96 -11.32 0.18
C VAL A 206 27.39 -11.07 0.65
N PHE A 207 27.58 -10.38 1.76
CA PHE A 207 28.92 -10.04 2.28
C PHE A 207 29.64 -11.23 2.89
N GLU A 208 28.93 -12.21 3.47
CA GLU A 208 29.53 -13.44 4.02
C GLU A 208 30.29 -14.24 2.97
N LYS A 209 29.92 -14.13 1.70
CA LYS A 209 30.53 -14.85 0.59
C LYS A 209 31.77 -14.17 0.00
N GLU A 210 32.03 -12.92 0.41
CA GLU A 210 33.06 -12.10 -0.21
C GLU A 210 34.23 -11.84 0.72
N LYS A 211 35.45 -12.21 0.28
CA LYS A 211 36.69 -12.02 1.06
C LYS A 211 37.03 -10.55 1.32
N THR A 212 36.56 -9.66 0.44
CA THR A 212 36.79 -8.21 0.50
C THR A 212 35.56 -7.43 0.93
N ALA A 213 34.67 -8.07 1.68
CA ALA A 213 33.45 -7.44 2.15
C ALA A 213 33.74 -6.23 3.06
N PRO A 214 32.94 -5.17 3.00
CA PRO A 214 33.07 -4.04 3.90
C PRO A 214 32.74 -4.44 5.34
N ALA A 215 33.27 -3.72 6.30
CA ALA A 215 32.77 -3.78 7.68
C ALA A 215 31.38 -3.12 7.73
N VAL A 216 30.37 -3.86 8.18
CA VAL A 216 28.98 -3.39 8.24
C VAL A 216 28.57 -3.10 9.68
N ASP A 217 28.24 -1.85 9.96
CA ASP A 217 27.61 -1.42 11.24
C ASP A 217 26.09 -1.36 11.00
N ILE A 218 25.36 -2.27 11.64
CA ILE A 218 23.89 -2.32 11.54
C ILE A 218 23.27 -1.56 12.69
N ARG A 219 22.40 -0.62 12.37
CA ARG A 219 21.62 0.15 13.34
C ARG A 219 20.12 0.09 13.01
N HIS A 220 19.33 -0.22 14.02
CA HIS A 220 17.88 -0.21 13.92
C HIS A 220 17.32 1.15 14.32
N CYS A 221 16.37 1.65 13.52
CA CYS A 221 15.73 2.96 13.72
C CYS A 221 14.23 2.80 13.54
N LEU A 222 13.43 3.38 14.41
CA LEU A 222 11.96 3.33 14.31
C LEU A 222 11.41 4.44 13.42
N ASN A 223 12.15 5.53 13.24
CA ASN A 223 11.73 6.72 12.51
C ASN A 223 12.90 7.56 12.00
N SER A 224 12.60 8.61 11.25
CA SER A 224 13.59 9.54 10.69
C SER A 224 14.39 10.30 11.76
N ALA A 225 13.80 10.58 12.93
CA ALA A 225 14.50 11.29 14.00
C ALA A 225 15.62 10.41 14.61
N GLU A 226 15.35 9.13 14.83
CA GLU A 226 16.36 8.17 15.29
C GLU A 226 17.44 7.94 14.24
N ALA A 227 17.05 7.76 12.96
CA ALA A 227 18.00 7.64 11.86
C ALA A 227 18.92 8.85 11.77
N ARG A 228 18.40 10.08 11.94
CA ARG A 228 19.17 11.30 12.02
C ARG A 228 20.16 11.27 13.18
N LYS A 229 19.71 10.96 14.40
CA LYS A 229 20.55 10.91 15.61
C LYS A 229 21.71 9.95 15.42
N ILE A 230 21.44 8.72 15.00
CA ILE A 230 22.47 7.69 14.76
C ILE A 230 23.43 8.11 13.66
N THR A 231 22.92 8.65 12.55
CA THR A 231 23.78 9.11 11.46
C THR A 231 24.71 10.23 11.93
N THR A 232 24.19 11.23 12.65
CA THR A 232 25.01 12.33 13.20
C THR A 232 26.13 11.79 14.10
N GLU A 233 25.80 10.87 15.00
CA GLU A 233 26.79 10.26 15.91
C GLU A 233 27.90 9.53 15.15
N VAL A 234 27.51 8.72 14.14
CA VAL A 234 28.46 7.83 13.45
C VAL A 234 29.32 8.60 12.45
N ILE A 235 28.78 9.59 11.71
CA ILE A 235 29.56 10.36 10.73
C ILE A 235 30.52 11.38 11.40
N SER A 236 30.31 11.75 12.67
CA SER A 236 31.21 12.62 13.42
C SER A 236 32.46 11.90 13.94
N GLN A 237 32.49 10.56 13.91
CA GLN A 237 33.62 9.78 14.39
C GLN A 237 34.82 9.87 13.44
N LYS A 238 36.03 9.81 14.01
CA LYS A 238 37.29 9.80 13.21
C LYS A 238 37.34 8.64 12.21
N ASN A 239 36.78 7.50 12.55
CA ASN A 239 36.69 6.30 11.68
C ASN A 239 35.25 6.11 11.18
N ARG A 240 34.70 7.16 10.54
CA ARG A 240 33.34 7.17 9.97
C ARG A 240 33.18 6.17 8.83
N PRO A 241 31.95 5.78 8.50
CA PRO A 241 31.66 5.01 7.28
C PRO A 241 31.94 5.82 6.02
N ASP A 242 32.25 5.13 4.93
CA ASP A 242 32.37 5.69 3.59
C ASP A 242 31.10 5.41 2.72
N HIS A 243 30.14 4.68 3.32
CA HIS A 243 28.85 4.39 2.71
C HIS A 243 27.73 4.32 3.76
N ILE A 244 26.55 4.86 3.39
CA ILE A 244 25.31 4.72 4.18
C ILE A 244 24.27 4.01 3.32
N PHE A 245 23.71 2.92 3.84
CA PHE A 245 22.55 2.23 3.28
C PHE A 245 21.32 2.48 4.15
N CYS A 246 20.23 2.96 3.52
CA CYS A 246 18.95 3.22 4.17
C CYS A 246 17.89 2.24 3.64
N MET A 247 17.28 1.45 4.54
CA MET A 247 16.30 0.43 4.16
C MET A 247 14.92 0.99 3.76
N SER A 248 14.68 2.29 3.97
CA SER A 248 13.43 2.96 3.61
C SER A 248 13.61 4.46 3.39
N ASP A 249 12.64 5.09 2.74
CA ASP A 249 12.58 6.53 2.54
C ASP A 249 12.62 7.32 3.83
N GLU A 250 11.94 6.85 4.87
CA GLU A 250 11.91 7.52 6.17
C GLU A 250 13.31 7.59 6.80
N LEU A 251 14.07 6.49 6.73
CA LEU A 251 15.44 6.42 7.24
C LEU A 251 16.38 7.27 6.38
N LEU A 252 16.17 7.29 5.06
CA LEU A 252 16.92 8.14 4.13
C LEU A 252 16.74 9.63 4.48
N ILE A 253 15.53 10.09 4.74
CA ILE A 253 15.25 11.47 5.16
C ILE A 253 16.07 11.83 6.41
N GLY A 254 16.09 10.96 7.41
CA GLY A 254 16.84 11.17 8.64
C GLY A 254 18.35 11.23 8.39
N ALA A 255 18.88 10.29 7.64
CA ALA A 255 20.30 10.23 7.29
C ALA A 255 20.75 11.46 6.49
N MET A 256 20.01 11.82 5.44
CA MET A 256 20.35 12.96 4.59
C MET A 256 20.33 14.28 5.35
N LYS A 257 19.41 14.45 6.31
CA LYS A 257 19.41 15.65 7.17
C LYS A 257 20.68 15.79 7.99
N SER A 258 21.26 14.68 8.47
CA SER A 258 22.55 14.69 9.17
C SER A 258 23.72 14.97 8.22
N ILE A 259 23.72 14.34 7.04
CA ILE A 259 24.78 14.49 6.06
C ILE A 259 24.89 15.94 5.60
N TYR A 260 23.76 16.58 5.26
CA TYR A 260 23.75 18.00 4.87
C TYR A 260 24.21 18.96 5.98
N GLN A 261 24.07 18.55 7.25
CA GLN A 261 24.56 19.36 8.38
C GLN A 261 26.05 19.17 8.68
N SER A 262 26.67 18.14 8.12
CA SER A 262 28.09 17.79 8.35
C SER A 262 29.05 18.31 7.29
N ASP A 263 28.56 19.00 6.26
CA ASP A 263 29.31 19.47 5.10
C ASP A 263 30.01 18.36 4.28
N LEU A 264 29.69 17.08 4.52
CA LEU A 264 30.23 15.94 3.77
C LEU A 264 29.71 15.92 2.33
N LYS A 265 30.60 15.77 1.37
CA LYS A 265 30.25 15.76 -0.04
C LYS A 265 29.84 14.37 -0.50
N ILE A 266 28.68 14.30 -1.15
CA ILE A 266 28.18 13.11 -1.83
C ILE A 266 28.47 13.31 -3.34
N PRO A 267 29.07 12.33 -4.03
CA PRO A 267 29.52 11.00 -3.55
C PRO A 267 30.98 10.96 -3.06
N ASP A 268 31.74 12.05 -3.13
CA ASP A 268 33.20 12.07 -3.02
C ASP A 268 33.71 11.56 -1.66
N GLU A 269 33.08 12.00 -0.56
CA GLU A 269 33.50 11.66 0.81
C GLU A 269 32.60 10.64 1.47
N LEU A 270 31.34 10.54 1.04
CA LEU A 270 30.35 9.63 1.57
C LEU A 270 29.36 9.25 0.46
N THR A 271 29.10 8.00 0.27
CA THR A 271 28.11 7.53 -0.70
C THR A 271 26.83 7.07 0.01
N VAL A 272 25.69 7.16 -0.68
CA VAL A 272 24.37 6.82 -0.11
C VAL A 272 23.61 5.93 -1.09
N LEU A 273 23.00 4.86 -0.57
CA LEU A 273 22.08 3.99 -1.28
C LEU A 273 20.84 3.77 -0.43
N ALA A 274 19.67 3.67 -1.04
CA ALA A 274 18.43 3.42 -0.32
C ALA A 274 17.57 2.33 -0.97
N ILE A 275 16.62 1.77 -0.21
CA ILE A 275 15.41 1.15 -0.76
C ILE A 275 14.33 2.23 -0.68
N SER A 276 13.62 2.47 -1.78
CA SER A 276 12.72 3.63 -1.89
C SER A 276 11.57 3.37 -2.86
N ASN A 277 10.47 4.11 -2.72
CA ASN A 277 9.41 4.19 -3.71
C ASN A 277 9.71 5.17 -4.87
N GLY A 278 10.87 5.84 -4.84
CA GLY A 278 11.39 6.70 -5.90
C GLY A 278 11.16 8.20 -5.72
N PHE A 279 10.24 8.63 -4.86
CA PHE A 279 9.96 10.07 -4.70
C PHE A 279 11.08 10.80 -3.92
N ILE A 280 11.46 10.28 -2.76
CA ILE A 280 12.44 10.93 -1.87
C ILE A 280 13.85 11.03 -2.47
N PRO A 281 14.41 10.00 -3.13
CA PRO A 281 15.72 10.06 -3.78
C PRO A 281 15.89 11.23 -4.77
N GLY A 282 14.83 11.52 -5.54
CA GLY A 282 14.83 12.60 -6.53
C GLY A 282 14.81 14.02 -5.96
N LEU A 283 14.55 14.17 -4.66
CA LEU A 283 14.56 15.49 -3.98
C LEU A 283 15.96 15.96 -3.60
N TYR A 284 16.98 15.10 -3.69
CA TYR A 284 18.34 15.41 -3.27
C TYR A 284 19.24 15.75 -4.47
N LYS A 285 20.34 16.44 -4.18
CA LYS A 285 21.35 16.77 -5.18
C LYS A 285 22.74 16.44 -4.63
N PRO A 286 23.41 15.42 -5.22
CA PRO A 286 22.95 14.58 -6.33
C PRO A 286 21.76 13.71 -5.97
N GLU A 287 20.97 13.29 -6.98
CA GLU A 287 19.91 12.30 -6.77
C GLU A 287 20.46 11.02 -6.15
N ILE A 288 19.76 10.46 -5.22
CA ILE A 288 20.19 9.25 -4.53
C ILE A 288 19.92 8.01 -5.40
N THR A 289 20.92 7.17 -5.55
CA THR A 289 20.75 5.82 -6.13
C THR A 289 19.90 4.97 -5.19
N TYR A 290 18.93 4.23 -5.73
CA TYR A 290 18.05 3.43 -4.90
C TYR A 290 17.62 2.13 -5.58
N ILE A 291 17.21 1.17 -4.75
CA ILE A 291 16.47 0.00 -5.19
C ILE A 291 14.99 0.34 -5.08
N GLU A 292 14.31 0.31 -6.21
CA GLU A 292 12.90 0.68 -6.27
C GLU A 292 11.99 -0.42 -5.75
N THR A 293 11.09 -0.03 -4.86
CA THR A 293 9.95 -0.82 -4.37
C THR A 293 8.69 0.01 -4.55
N SER A 294 7.85 -0.35 -5.52
CA SER A 294 6.73 0.50 -5.93
C SER A 294 5.42 0.14 -5.24
N GLY A 295 5.00 0.97 -4.29
CA GLY A 295 3.65 0.89 -3.72
C GLY A 295 2.56 1.12 -4.76
N LEU A 296 2.81 1.96 -5.78
CA LEU A 296 1.90 2.22 -6.89
C LEU A 296 1.58 0.93 -7.68
N GLU A 297 2.62 0.23 -8.13
CA GLU A 297 2.43 -1.00 -8.91
C GLU A 297 1.83 -2.13 -8.06
N LEU A 298 2.22 -2.20 -6.78
CA LEU A 298 1.63 -3.14 -5.83
C LEU A 298 0.12 -2.89 -5.67
N GLY A 299 -0.30 -1.63 -5.55
CA GLY A 299 -1.71 -1.25 -5.41
C GLY A 299 -2.54 -1.60 -6.65
N LYS A 300 -2.05 -1.27 -7.85
CA LYS A 300 -2.72 -1.64 -9.10
C LYS A 300 -2.93 -3.16 -9.22
N LEU A 301 -1.88 -3.92 -8.92
CA LEU A 301 -1.93 -5.37 -9.00
C LEU A 301 -2.86 -5.97 -7.95
N SER A 302 -2.92 -5.37 -6.75
CA SER A 302 -3.84 -5.78 -5.69
C SER A 302 -5.31 -5.63 -6.11
N VAL A 303 -5.67 -4.49 -6.71
CA VAL A 303 -7.04 -4.29 -7.22
C VAL A 303 -7.35 -5.26 -8.36
N LYS A 304 -6.43 -5.43 -9.30
CA LYS A 304 -6.60 -6.42 -10.38
C LYS A 304 -6.90 -7.81 -9.81
N ARG A 305 -6.10 -8.26 -8.82
CA ARG A 305 -6.32 -9.56 -8.18
C ARG A 305 -7.65 -9.63 -7.44
N MET A 306 -8.04 -8.58 -6.74
CA MET A 306 -9.34 -8.50 -6.07
C MET A 306 -10.49 -8.70 -7.05
N LEU A 307 -10.46 -8.02 -8.20
CA LEU A 307 -11.49 -8.14 -9.22
C LEU A 307 -11.55 -9.57 -9.81
N GLU A 308 -10.40 -10.20 -10.08
CA GLU A 308 -10.32 -11.60 -10.50
C GLU A 308 -10.98 -12.56 -9.50
N LEU A 309 -10.76 -12.34 -8.19
CA LEU A 309 -11.38 -13.16 -7.13
C LEU A 309 -12.89 -12.97 -7.03
N MET A 310 -13.40 -11.80 -7.40
CA MET A 310 -14.84 -11.51 -7.40
C MET A 310 -15.59 -12.09 -8.64
N GLU A 311 -14.88 -12.41 -9.71
CA GLU A 311 -15.46 -13.04 -10.91
C GLU A 311 -15.72 -14.53 -10.72
N GLY A 312 -15.04 -15.19 -9.79
CA GLY A 312 -15.25 -16.62 -9.51
C GLY A 312 -14.14 -17.24 -8.66
N PRO A 313 -14.31 -18.50 -8.26
CA PRO A 313 -13.33 -19.20 -7.45
C PRO A 313 -12.04 -19.42 -8.24
N ASN A 314 -10.98 -18.78 -7.81
CA ASN A 314 -9.62 -18.94 -8.31
C ASN A 314 -8.73 -19.56 -7.21
N SER A 315 -7.71 -20.31 -7.61
CA SER A 315 -6.69 -20.77 -6.68
C SER A 315 -5.96 -19.57 -6.05
N SER A 316 -5.65 -19.67 -4.77
CA SER A 316 -4.82 -18.67 -4.08
C SER A 316 -3.49 -18.48 -4.81
N ARG A 317 -3.05 -17.23 -4.93
CA ARG A 317 -1.81 -16.88 -5.62
C ARG A 317 -0.93 -16.02 -4.73
N SER A 318 0.36 -16.35 -4.72
CA SER A 318 1.39 -15.47 -4.21
C SER A 318 2.07 -14.76 -5.38
N ILE A 319 1.95 -13.44 -5.44
CA ILE A 319 2.52 -12.61 -6.49
C ILE A 319 3.64 -11.78 -5.87
N ILE A 320 4.82 -11.85 -6.46
CA ILE A 320 6.01 -11.13 -6.00
C ILE A 320 6.42 -10.16 -7.12
N LEU A 321 6.43 -8.87 -6.81
CA LEU A 321 6.92 -7.84 -7.73
C LEU A 321 8.43 -7.71 -7.62
N PRO A 322 9.16 -7.76 -8.74
CA PRO A 322 10.60 -7.57 -8.75
C PRO A 322 10.97 -6.13 -8.37
N SER A 323 12.13 -5.98 -7.79
CA SER A 323 12.77 -4.70 -7.53
C SER A 323 13.73 -4.34 -8.67
N ARG A 324 14.04 -3.05 -8.84
CA ARG A 324 15.02 -2.60 -9.81
C ARG A 324 15.96 -1.56 -9.23
N LEU A 325 17.22 -1.56 -9.72
CA LEU A 325 18.18 -0.51 -9.39
C LEU A 325 17.90 0.73 -10.25
N VAL A 326 17.73 1.87 -9.61
CA VAL A 326 17.65 3.17 -10.24
C VAL A 326 18.90 3.97 -9.86
N THR A 327 19.70 4.33 -10.86
CA THR A 327 20.95 5.05 -10.63
C THR A 327 20.73 6.54 -10.54
N GLY A 328 21.23 7.14 -9.46
CA GLY A 328 21.42 8.57 -9.30
C GLY A 328 22.91 8.91 -9.29
N GLY A 329 23.25 10.04 -8.69
CA GLY A 329 24.64 10.52 -8.59
C GLY A 329 25.29 10.30 -7.21
N SER A 330 24.70 9.47 -6.34
CA SER A 330 25.13 9.36 -4.94
C SER A 330 26.13 8.23 -4.65
N LEU A 331 26.57 7.45 -5.68
CA LEU A 331 27.52 6.35 -5.57
C LEU A 331 28.82 6.65 -6.32
#